data_4ded47de55dc54cc211c4b17b6e3e835
#
_entry.id   4ded47de55dc54cc211c4b17b6e3e835
#
_cell.length_a   1.000
_cell.length_b   1.000
_cell.length_c   1.000
_cell.angle_alpha   90.00
_cell.angle_beta   90.00
_cell.angle_gamma   90.00
#
_symmetry.space_group_name_H-M   'P 1'
#
loop_
_entity.id
_entity.type
_entity.pdbx_description
1 polymer ?
#
loop_
_entity_poly.entity_id
_entity_poly.type
_entity_poly.pdbx_seq_one_letter_code
_entity_poly.pdbx_strand_id
1 'polypeptide(L)'
;MFRVCIVILCIVLILYIHPPVTEPMSMRSTDFNQHLNDHGYYIDTDAMSIYDKHDTLIKHYPTLSFNSNESSRIAINKPLTNTILLDHNIPTPTHDIITTQNKNTFKHAKSYFPCVLKPVDGQQGKDVYTHIDSQRQFDLILNQMFKTHDAIMLENLVEGNNYRIFIFNDTILDVIERETPYVIGNGTSTLQELIRHKNNELVSNKRYPVKTMDLSCLQRQGYTLSSIVSPNEKVFITNTINYHNGANPKRIPVHTVDRDNKDMFLKAHRLLGLECSGIDYMSPDITLPYYKNKGHIIEINSKPDTEIHMKAENRPNVFFQTLIQTF
;
A
#
# COMPACT_ATOMS: atom_id res chain seq x y z
N MET A 1 -35.63 -9.04 24.82
CA MET A 1 -35.28 -7.61 24.70
C MET A 1 -33.79 -7.30 24.95
N PHE A 2 -33.11 -7.94 25.90
CA PHE A 2 -31.69 -7.67 26.21
C PHE A 2 -30.67 -8.10 25.13
N ARG A 3 -30.96 -9.10 24.31
CA ARG A 3 -30.00 -9.58 23.25
C ARG A 3 -29.94 -8.68 22.01
N VAL A 4 -31.00 -7.94 21.72
CA VAL A 4 -31.05 -7.04 20.54
C VAL A 4 -30.28 -5.74 20.83
N CYS A 5 -30.31 -5.24 22.07
CA CYS A 5 -29.58 -4.03 22.46
C CYS A 5 -28.04 -4.24 22.43
N ILE A 6 -27.55 -5.45 22.77
CA ILE A 6 -26.10 -5.73 22.76
C ILE A 6 -25.56 -5.79 21.32
N VAL A 7 -26.32 -6.35 20.37
CA VAL A 7 -25.94 -6.41 18.96
C VAL A 7 -25.93 -5.02 18.32
N ILE A 8 -26.91 -4.16 18.65
CA ILE A 8 -26.96 -2.78 18.15
C ILE A 8 -25.84 -1.94 18.77
N LEU A 9 -25.53 -2.14 20.05
CA LEU A 9 -24.41 -1.44 20.71
C LEU A 9 -23.06 -1.88 20.15
N CYS A 10 -22.86 -3.17 19.82
CA CYS A 10 -21.67 -3.65 19.15
C CYS A 10 -21.53 -3.13 17.70
N ILE A 11 -22.64 -3.02 16.97
CA ILE A 11 -22.61 -2.45 15.60
C ILE A 11 -22.33 -0.94 15.66
N VAL A 12 -22.91 -0.21 16.61
CA VAL A 12 -22.63 1.22 16.81
C VAL A 12 -21.21 1.45 17.32
N LEU A 13 -20.67 0.57 18.20
CA LEU A 13 -19.28 0.65 18.63
C LEU A 13 -18.29 0.32 17.49
N ILE A 14 -18.63 -0.63 16.62
CA ILE A 14 -17.81 -0.96 15.43
C ILE A 14 -17.78 0.20 14.43
N LEU A 15 -18.89 0.92 14.27
CA LEU A 15 -18.95 2.12 13.40
C LEU A 15 -18.20 3.33 14.00
N TYR A 16 -18.00 3.39 15.31
CA TYR A 16 -17.27 4.47 16.00
C TYR A 16 -15.76 4.23 16.12
N ILE A 17 -15.29 2.98 15.91
CA ILE A 17 -13.88 2.60 16.08
C ILE A 17 -13.10 2.70 14.75
N HIS A 18 -13.76 2.79 13.60
CA HIS A 18 -13.09 2.98 12.32
C HIS A 18 -13.05 4.47 11.98
N PRO A 19 -11.84 5.07 11.84
CA PRO A 19 -11.77 6.37 11.20
C PRO A 19 -12.41 6.25 9.81
N PRO A 20 -13.09 7.29 9.33
CA PRO A 20 -13.66 7.27 8.00
C PRO A 20 -12.55 6.93 7.00
N VAL A 21 -12.84 6.04 6.06
CA VAL A 21 -11.94 5.75 4.94
C VAL A 21 -11.83 7.07 4.17
N THR A 22 -10.63 7.63 4.10
CA THR A 22 -10.40 8.84 3.32
C THR A 22 -10.57 8.51 1.84
N GLU A 23 -11.15 9.43 1.11
CA GLU A 23 -11.31 9.27 -0.33
C GLU A 23 -9.93 9.23 -1.02
N PRO A 24 -9.76 8.39 -2.06
CA PRO A 24 -8.59 8.43 -2.90
C PRO A 24 -8.39 9.83 -3.49
N MET A 25 -7.15 10.21 -3.79
CA MET A 25 -6.85 11.48 -4.42
C MET A 25 -7.64 11.66 -5.72
N SER A 26 -8.58 12.59 -5.71
CA SER A 26 -9.43 12.96 -6.84
C SER A 26 -9.95 14.38 -6.66
N MET A 27 -10.53 14.95 -7.71
CA MET A 27 -11.18 16.27 -7.64
C MET A 27 -12.38 16.31 -6.70
N ARG A 28 -12.90 15.16 -6.25
CA ARG A 28 -13.99 15.06 -5.27
C ARG A 28 -13.51 14.83 -3.85
N SER A 29 -12.20 14.71 -3.62
CA SER A 29 -11.65 14.54 -2.28
C SER A 29 -11.91 15.79 -1.44
N THR A 30 -12.63 15.64 -0.34
CA THR A 30 -13.00 16.73 0.57
C THR A 30 -11.77 17.40 1.16
N ASP A 31 -10.78 16.63 1.58
CA ASP A 31 -9.56 17.15 2.17
C ASP A 31 -8.73 17.94 1.15
N PHE A 32 -8.67 17.45 -0.10
CA PHE A 32 -7.99 18.12 -1.18
C PHE A 32 -8.67 19.44 -1.55
N ASN A 33 -10.00 19.43 -1.70
CA ASN A 33 -10.78 20.64 -2.03
C ASN A 33 -10.67 21.70 -0.95
N GLN A 34 -10.79 21.30 0.34
CA GLN A 34 -10.63 22.23 1.44
C GLN A 34 -9.25 22.89 1.41
N HIS A 35 -8.21 22.10 1.19
CA HIS A 35 -6.85 22.62 1.16
C HIS A 35 -6.61 23.57 -0.02
N LEU A 36 -7.15 23.27 -1.22
CA LEU A 36 -7.11 24.19 -2.36
C LEU A 36 -7.79 25.51 -2.05
N ASN A 37 -9.01 25.47 -1.46
CA ASN A 37 -9.75 26.66 -1.08
C ASN A 37 -8.98 27.53 -0.06
N ASP A 38 -8.32 26.92 0.92
CA ASP A 38 -7.51 27.62 1.90
C ASP A 38 -6.31 28.36 1.27
N HIS A 39 -5.90 27.95 0.07
CA HIS A 39 -4.79 28.57 -0.68
C HIS A 39 -5.25 29.41 -1.88
N GLY A 40 -6.54 29.66 -2.02
CA GLY A 40 -7.10 30.52 -3.06
C GLY A 40 -7.26 29.84 -4.41
N TYR A 41 -7.40 28.52 -4.42
CA TYR A 41 -7.77 27.72 -5.59
C TYR A 41 -9.11 27.04 -5.34
N TYR A 42 -9.82 26.71 -6.42
CA TYR A 42 -11.04 25.90 -6.30
C TYR A 42 -11.16 24.93 -7.48
N ILE A 43 -11.95 23.88 -7.26
CA ILE A 43 -12.26 22.89 -8.29
C ILE A 43 -13.67 23.10 -8.80
N ASP A 44 -13.78 23.22 -10.11
CA ASP A 44 -15.02 22.99 -10.84
C ASP A 44 -15.07 21.52 -11.28
N THR A 45 -15.91 20.74 -10.63
CA THR A 45 -16.02 19.29 -10.90
C THR A 45 -16.77 19.02 -12.21
N ASP A 46 -17.61 19.92 -12.67
CA ASP A 46 -18.33 19.77 -13.94
C ASP A 46 -17.39 20.08 -15.12
N ALA A 47 -16.57 21.10 -14.98
CA ALA A 47 -15.52 21.44 -15.94
C ALA A 47 -14.27 20.56 -15.81
N MET A 48 -14.17 19.71 -14.78
CA MET A 48 -12.96 18.90 -14.46
C MET A 48 -11.69 19.76 -14.44
N SER A 49 -11.76 20.92 -13.80
CA SER A 49 -10.71 21.94 -13.86
C SER A 49 -10.42 22.56 -12.50
N ILE A 50 -9.20 23.05 -12.36
CA ILE A 50 -8.76 23.83 -11.20
C ILE A 50 -8.57 25.28 -11.64
N TYR A 51 -9.10 26.21 -10.86
CA TYR A 51 -9.02 27.65 -11.07
C TYR A 51 -8.39 28.32 -9.85
N ASP A 52 -7.76 29.49 -10.08
CA ASP A 52 -7.35 30.37 -8.98
C ASP A 52 -8.54 31.26 -8.50
N LYS A 53 -8.31 32.04 -7.46
CA LYS A 53 -9.30 32.96 -6.88
C LYS A 53 -9.75 34.10 -7.83
N HIS A 54 -9.13 34.23 -8.98
CA HIS A 54 -9.45 35.21 -10.01
C HIS A 54 -10.13 34.57 -11.23
N ASP A 55 -10.63 33.35 -11.09
CA ASP A 55 -11.25 32.52 -12.15
C ASP A 55 -10.30 32.22 -13.32
N THR A 56 -8.98 32.27 -13.07
CA THR A 56 -7.99 31.87 -14.08
C THR A 56 -7.88 30.35 -14.09
N LEU A 57 -8.06 29.75 -15.26
CA LEU A 57 -7.85 28.29 -15.43
C LEU A 57 -6.38 27.94 -15.19
N ILE A 58 -6.14 27.12 -14.18
CA ILE A 58 -4.82 26.60 -13.83
C ILE A 58 -4.57 25.29 -14.55
N LYS A 59 -5.47 24.31 -14.44
CA LYS A 59 -5.33 23.02 -15.07
C LYS A 59 -6.69 22.40 -15.39
N HIS A 60 -6.78 21.82 -16.58
CA HIS A 60 -7.90 20.96 -16.97
C HIS A 60 -7.46 19.50 -16.93
N TYR A 61 -8.31 18.61 -16.44
CA TYR A 61 -8.03 17.19 -16.30
C TYR A 61 -8.96 16.33 -17.15
N PRO A 62 -8.49 15.15 -17.61
CA PRO A 62 -9.30 14.28 -18.46
C PRO A 62 -10.43 13.59 -17.70
N THR A 63 -10.30 13.47 -16.37
CA THR A 63 -11.31 12.86 -15.48
C THR A 63 -11.20 13.46 -14.08
N LEU A 64 -12.23 13.21 -13.23
CA LEU A 64 -12.20 13.62 -11.82
C LEU A 64 -11.17 12.86 -10.97
N SER A 65 -10.48 11.86 -11.52
CA SER A 65 -9.41 11.12 -10.84
C SER A 65 -8.01 11.64 -11.13
N PHE A 66 -7.86 12.75 -11.86
CA PHE A 66 -6.62 13.29 -12.42
C PHE A 66 -5.98 12.42 -13.52
N ASN A 67 -6.35 11.17 -13.66
CA ASN A 67 -5.84 10.26 -14.67
C ASN A 67 -6.89 9.99 -15.74
N SER A 68 -6.45 9.72 -16.97
CA SER A 68 -7.32 9.22 -18.02
C SER A 68 -7.91 7.84 -17.64
N ASN A 69 -9.06 7.50 -18.23
CA ASN A 69 -9.63 6.17 -18.05
C ASN A 69 -8.71 5.07 -18.60
N GLU A 70 -7.97 5.35 -19.67
CA GLU A 70 -7.00 4.42 -20.26
C GLU A 70 -5.83 4.17 -19.32
N SER A 71 -5.15 5.21 -18.86
CA SER A 71 -4.03 5.12 -17.91
C SER A 71 -4.44 4.43 -16.63
N SER A 72 -5.63 4.74 -16.09
CA SER A 72 -6.17 4.07 -14.90
C SER A 72 -6.40 2.59 -15.13
N ARG A 73 -6.93 2.20 -16.30
CA ARG A 73 -7.18 0.79 -16.65
C ARG A 73 -5.87 0.01 -16.82
N ILE A 74 -4.83 0.63 -17.40
CA ILE A 74 -3.50 0.01 -17.50
C ILE A 74 -2.93 -0.22 -16.10
N ALA A 75 -2.94 0.80 -15.24
CA ALA A 75 -2.38 0.71 -13.89
C ALA A 75 -3.07 -0.34 -12.99
N ILE A 76 -4.40 -0.51 -13.12
CA ILE A 76 -5.16 -1.53 -12.38
C ILE A 76 -4.80 -2.95 -12.84
N ASN A 77 -4.41 -3.13 -14.10
CA ASN A 77 -4.04 -4.42 -14.64
C ASN A 77 -2.58 -4.76 -14.30
N LYS A 78 -2.37 -5.39 -13.13
CA LYS A 78 -1.02 -5.72 -12.60
C LYS A 78 -0.13 -6.45 -13.61
N PRO A 79 -0.58 -7.54 -14.29
CA PRO A 79 0.24 -8.22 -15.29
C PRO A 79 0.67 -7.31 -16.45
N LEU A 80 -0.26 -6.50 -16.96
CA LEU A 80 0.05 -5.58 -18.06
C LEU A 80 1.05 -4.50 -17.61
N THR A 81 0.84 -3.91 -16.44
CA THR A 81 1.77 -2.95 -15.85
C THR A 81 3.16 -3.55 -15.71
N ASN A 82 3.28 -4.74 -15.14
CA ASN A 82 4.58 -5.41 -14.99
C ASN A 82 5.24 -5.68 -16.34
N THR A 83 4.49 -6.11 -17.35
CA THR A 83 5.02 -6.31 -18.71
C THR A 83 5.57 -5.01 -19.29
N ILE A 84 4.81 -3.91 -19.21
CA ILE A 84 5.25 -2.60 -19.69
C ILE A 84 6.54 -2.16 -18.97
N LEU A 85 6.62 -2.34 -17.65
CA LEU A 85 7.81 -1.96 -16.88
C LEU A 85 9.05 -2.79 -17.28
N LEU A 86 8.89 -4.11 -17.42
CA LEU A 86 9.98 -5.02 -17.83
C LEU A 86 10.49 -4.70 -19.23
N ASP A 87 9.60 -4.45 -20.20
CA ASP A 87 9.95 -4.09 -21.58
C ASP A 87 10.78 -2.79 -21.64
N HIS A 88 10.66 -1.96 -20.61
CA HIS A 88 11.42 -0.70 -20.51
C HIS A 88 12.58 -0.76 -19.51
N ASN A 89 13.01 -1.97 -19.12
CA ASN A 89 14.12 -2.23 -18.17
C ASN A 89 13.89 -1.60 -16.79
N ILE A 90 12.64 -1.54 -16.34
CA ILE A 90 12.29 -1.15 -14.97
C ILE A 90 12.07 -2.44 -14.15
N PRO A 91 12.82 -2.67 -13.07
CA PRO A 91 12.73 -3.91 -12.31
C PRO A 91 11.38 -4.02 -11.58
N THR A 92 10.70 -5.13 -11.83
CA THR A 92 9.50 -5.59 -11.15
C THR A 92 9.65 -7.09 -10.89
N PRO A 93 8.95 -7.70 -9.92
CA PRO A 93 9.05 -9.13 -9.67
C PRO A 93 8.74 -9.92 -10.94
N THR A 94 9.54 -10.94 -11.23
CA THR A 94 9.20 -11.92 -12.26
C THR A 94 7.90 -12.60 -11.86
N HIS A 95 6.99 -12.80 -12.81
CA HIS A 95 5.65 -13.30 -12.51
C HIS A 95 5.12 -14.27 -13.56
N ASP A 96 4.18 -15.09 -13.12
CA ASP A 96 3.33 -15.95 -13.95
C ASP A 96 1.87 -15.81 -13.53
N ILE A 97 0.95 -16.13 -14.45
CA ILE A 97 -0.49 -16.15 -14.18
C ILE A 97 -0.99 -17.60 -14.17
N ILE A 98 -1.55 -17.99 -13.04
CA ILE A 98 -2.18 -19.28 -12.84
C ILE A 98 -3.70 -19.08 -12.87
N THR A 99 -4.37 -19.82 -13.73
CA THR A 99 -5.83 -19.81 -13.88
C THR A 99 -6.43 -21.18 -13.55
N THR A 100 -7.73 -21.26 -13.39
CA THR A 100 -8.44 -22.52 -13.22
C THR A 100 -8.20 -23.49 -14.38
N GLN A 101 -7.87 -22.98 -15.57
CA GLN A 101 -7.62 -23.76 -16.77
C GLN A 101 -6.21 -24.38 -16.80
N ASN A 102 -5.18 -23.65 -16.32
CA ASN A 102 -3.79 -24.11 -16.38
C ASN A 102 -3.21 -24.62 -15.05
N LYS A 103 -3.93 -24.48 -13.93
CA LYS A 103 -3.42 -24.85 -12.58
C LYS A 103 -2.86 -26.26 -12.48
N ASN A 104 -3.46 -27.22 -13.18
CA ASN A 104 -3.05 -28.63 -13.15
C ASN A 104 -1.80 -28.91 -14.00
N THR A 105 -1.46 -28.03 -14.95
CA THR A 105 -0.31 -28.13 -15.84
C THR A 105 0.84 -27.23 -15.42
N PHE A 106 0.60 -26.36 -14.42
CA PHE A 106 1.61 -25.43 -13.91
C PHE A 106 2.66 -26.20 -13.08
N LYS A 107 3.87 -26.36 -13.64
CA LYS A 107 4.94 -27.18 -13.05
C LYS A 107 6.14 -26.38 -12.55
N HIS A 108 6.14 -25.05 -12.71
CA HIS A 108 7.32 -24.21 -12.51
C HIS A 108 7.32 -23.45 -11.17
N ALA A 109 6.35 -23.72 -10.25
CA ALA A 109 6.26 -23.00 -8.97
C ALA A 109 7.58 -23.00 -8.18
N LYS A 110 8.35 -24.09 -8.24
CA LYS A 110 9.61 -24.24 -7.47
C LYS A 110 10.68 -23.21 -7.85
N SER A 111 10.69 -22.71 -9.10
CA SER A 111 11.66 -21.71 -9.54
C SER A 111 11.38 -20.32 -8.94
N TYR A 112 10.20 -20.14 -8.36
CA TYR A 112 9.79 -18.90 -7.71
C TYR A 112 10.03 -18.88 -6.20
N PHE A 113 10.32 -20.04 -5.56
CA PHE A 113 10.42 -20.10 -4.10
C PHE A 113 11.67 -19.38 -3.56
N PRO A 114 11.52 -18.59 -2.47
CA PRO A 114 10.26 -18.20 -1.84
C PRO A 114 9.43 -17.25 -2.71
N CYS A 115 8.10 -17.41 -2.72
CA CYS A 115 7.22 -16.70 -3.64
C CYS A 115 6.05 -15.99 -2.94
N VAL A 116 5.33 -15.21 -3.76
CA VAL A 116 4.09 -14.51 -3.42
C VAL A 116 2.97 -15.02 -4.32
N LEU A 117 1.80 -15.28 -3.74
CA LEU A 117 0.54 -15.51 -4.46
C LEU A 117 -0.42 -14.36 -4.13
N LYS A 118 -0.99 -13.75 -5.16
CA LYS A 118 -1.98 -12.66 -5.02
C LYS A 118 -3.02 -12.74 -6.13
N PRO A 119 -4.28 -12.28 -5.89
CA PRO A 119 -5.27 -12.17 -6.97
C PRO A 119 -4.80 -11.15 -8.02
N VAL A 120 -5.10 -11.42 -9.29
CA VAL A 120 -4.78 -10.47 -10.39
C VAL A 120 -5.52 -9.15 -10.20
N ASP A 121 -6.77 -9.21 -9.75
CA ASP A 121 -7.70 -8.09 -9.54
C ASP A 121 -7.83 -7.66 -8.06
N GLY A 122 -6.98 -8.20 -7.17
CA GLY A 122 -7.00 -7.92 -5.74
C GLY A 122 -6.58 -6.48 -5.40
N GLN A 123 -7.16 -5.94 -4.33
CA GLN A 123 -6.88 -4.60 -3.81
C GLN A 123 -6.57 -4.64 -2.32
N GLN A 124 -5.89 -3.61 -1.81
CA GLN A 124 -5.59 -3.41 -0.38
C GLN A 124 -4.86 -4.58 0.31
N GLY A 125 -4.11 -5.38 -0.43
CA GLY A 125 -3.39 -6.53 0.12
C GLY A 125 -4.28 -7.69 0.56
N LYS A 126 -5.56 -7.71 0.19
CA LYS A 126 -6.47 -8.81 0.49
C LYS A 126 -6.05 -10.05 -0.30
N ASP A 127 -6.05 -11.19 0.38
CA ASP A 127 -5.67 -12.50 -0.16
C ASP A 127 -4.26 -12.53 -0.78
N VAL A 128 -3.34 -11.73 -0.25
CA VAL A 128 -1.92 -11.75 -0.60
C VAL A 128 -1.17 -12.65 0.38
N TYR A 129 -0.56 -13.71 -0.13
CA TYR A 129 0.24 -14.67 0.63
C TYR A 129 1.70 -14.56 0.23
N THR A 130 2.57 -14.35 1.21
CA THR A 130 4.00 -14.14 1.01
C THR A 130 4.83 -15.22 1.71
N HIS A 131 6.13 -15.33 1.40
CA HIS A 131 7.05 -16.29 2.04
C HIS A 131 6.61 -17.75 1.85
N ILE A 132 6.03 -18.06 0.69
CA ILE A 132 5.69 -19.43 0.32
C ILE A 132 6.98 -20.10 -0.15
N ASP A 133 7.50 -21.07 0.63
CA ASP A 133 8.83 -21.69 0.43
C ASP A 133 8.76 -23.16 0.05
N SER A 134 7.59 -23.78 0.07
CA SER A 134 7.41 -25.19 -0.20
C SER A 134 6.23 -25.48 -1.12
N GLN A 135 6.35 -26.54 -1.93
CA GLN A 135 5.29 -26.99 -2.82
C GLN A 135 3.99 -27.28 -2.06
N ARG A 136 4.09 -27.90 -0.89
CA ARG A 136 2.92 -28.22 -0.04
C ARG A 136 2.15 -26.96 0.36
N GLN A 137 2.87 -25.91 0.79
CA GLN A 137 2.26 -24.64 1.18
C GLN A 137 1.65 -23.94 -0.01
N PHE A 138 2.37 -23.92 -1.16
CA PHE A 138 1.91 -23.38 -2.42
C PHE A 138 0.58 -24.03 -2.85
N ASP A 139 0.51 -25.36 -2.88
CA ASP A 139 -0.68 -26.09 -3.32
C ASP A 139 -1.89 -25.84 -2.41
N LEU A 140 -1.67 -25.78 -1.08
CA LEU A 140 -2.72 -25.47 -0.12
C LEU A 140 -3.30 -24.08 -0.33
N ILE A 141 -2.44 -23.06 -0.44
CA ILE A 141 -2.85 -21.67 -0.63
C ILE A 141 -3.51 -21.48 -1.99
N LEU A 142 -2.91 -22.02 -3.07
CA LEU A 142 -3.47 -21.91 -4.42
C LEU A 142 -4.88 -22.51 -4.50
N ASN A 143 -5.08 -23.70 -3.92
CA ASN A 143 -6.40 -24.34 -3.87
C ASN A 143 -7.42 -23.54 -3.04
N GLN A 144 -6.99 -22.86 -1.98
CA GLN A 144 -7.85 -21.98 -1.21
C GLN A 144 -8.24 -20.74 -2.03
N MET A 145 -7.28 -20.09 -2.71
CA MET A 145 -7.53 -18.90 -3.51
C MET A 145 -8.46 -19.15 -4.69
N PHE A 146 -8.36 -20.31 -5.34
CA PHE A 146 -9.27 -20.70 -6.43
C PHE A 146 -10.72 -20.97 -6.00
N LYS A 147 -11.07 -20.87 -4.73
CA LYS A 147 -12.47 -20.85 -4.28
C LYS A 147 -13.15 -19.49 -4.50
N THR A 148 -12.39 -18.44 -4.64
CA THR A 148 -12.87 -17.05 -4.69
C THR A 148 -12.31 -16.23 -5.85
N HIS A 149 -11.25 -16.72 -6.51
CA HIS A 149 -10.56 -15.99 -7.59
C HIS A 149 -10.34 -16.91 -8.78
N ASP A 150 -10.52 -16.41 -10.00
CA ASP A 150 -10.33 -17.17 -11.26
C ASP A 150 -8.89 -17.13 -11.78
N ALA A 151 -8.13 -16.11 -11.40
CA ALA A 151 -6.75 -15.89 -11.81
C ALA A 151 -5.88 -15.41 -10.65
N ILE A 152 -4.75 -16.09 -10.46
CA ILE A 152 -3.78 -15.84 -9.41
C ILE A 152 -2.44 -15.46 -10.05
N MET A 153 -1.85 -14.38 -9.58
CA MET A 153 -0.50 -13.96 -9.94
C MET A 153 0.50 -14.58 -8.98
N LEU A 154 1.45 -15.33 -9.53
CA LEU A 154 2.62 -15.86 -8.83
C LEU A 154 3.80 -14.95 -9.10
N GLU A 155 4.50 -14.52 -8.06
CA GLU A 155 5.67 -13.65 -8.18
C GLU A 155 6.82 -14.15 -7.31
N ASN A 156 8.06 -13.84 -7.73
CA ASN A 156 9.19 -13.96 -6.82
C ASN A 156 9.02 -13.04 -5.62
N LEU A 157 9.41 -13.51 -4.45
CA LEU A 157 9.47 -12.66 -3.26
C LEU A 157 10.60 -11.62 -3.43
N VAL A 158 10.26 -10.36 -3.26
CA VAL A 158 11.23 -9.26 -3.13
C VAL A 158 11.35 -8.91 -1.67
N GLU A 159 12.57 -8.92 -1.16
CA GLU A 159 12.87 -8.57 0.22
C GLU A 159 13.29 -7.10 0.35
N GLY A 160 13.04 -6.51 1.50
CA GLY A 160 13.44 -5.15 1.81
C GLY A 160 12.36 -4.35 2.52
N ASN A 161 12.65 -3.08 2.72
CA ASN A 161 11.72 -2.10 3.24
C ASN A 161 10.69 -1.76 2.17
N ASN A 162 9.48 -1.48 2.59
CA ASN A 162 8.39 -1.13 1.70
C ASN A 162 8.19 0.39 1.67
N TYR A 163 8.26 0.97 0.47
CA TYR A 163 8.11 2.41 0.26
C TYR A 163 6.88 2.70 -0.59
N ARG A 164 6.13 3.75 -0.24
CA ARG A 164 5.09 4.39 -1.03
C ARG A 164 5.63 5.70 -1.57
N ILE A 165 5.76 5.82 -2.88
CA ILE A 165 6.17 7.04 -3.57
C ILE A 165 4.94 7.68 -4.16
N PHE A 166 4.64 8.92 -3.77
CA PHE A 166 3.53 9.69 -4.32
C PHE A 166 4.05 10.65 -5.38
N ILE A 167 3.49 10.54 -6.60
CA ILE A 167 3.85 11.36 -7.74
C ILE A 167 2.60 12.09 -8.23
N PHE A 168 2.74 13.37 -8.47
CA PHE A 168 1.72 14.20 -9.08
C PHE A 168 2.38 15.19 -10.04
N ASN A 169 1.81 15.33 -11.24
CA ASN A 169 2.28 16.25 -12.29
C ASN A 169 3.80 16.15 -12.51
N ASP A 170 4.30 14.91 -12.74
CA ASP A 170 5.73 14.58 -12.93
C ASP A 170 6.67 14.97 -11.78
N THR A 171 6.12 15.23 -10.59
CA THR A 171 6.90 15.59 -9.40
C THR A 171 6.71 14.56 -8.29
N ILE A 172 7.80 14.05 -7.72
CA ILE A 172 7.74 13.21 -6.50
C ILE A 172 7.44 14.13 -5.32
N LEU A 173 6.21 14.08 -4.81
CA LEU A 173 5.76 14.94 -3.71
C LEU A 173 6.15 14.39 -2.35
N ASP A 174 6.07 13.07 -2.19
CA ASP A 174 6.31 12.45 -0.88
C ASP A 174 6.76 10.99 -1.01
N VAL A 175 7.53 10.54 -0.02
CA VAL A 175 7.99 9.16 0.10
C VAL A 175 7.78 8.69 1.53
N ILE A 176 7.02 7.60 1.68
CA ILE A 176 6.72 6.99 2.99
C ILE A 176 7.29 5.58 3.03
N GLU A 177 8.12 5.29 4.01
CA GLU A 177 8.43 3.92 4.40
C GLU A 177 7.26 3.37 5.25
N ARG A 178 6.71 2.24 4.84
CA ARG A 178 5.68 1.53 5.60
C ARG A 178 6.36 0.42 6.40
N GLU A 179 6.53 0.65 7.70
CA GLU A 179 7.09 -0.37 8.58
C GLU A 179 6.05 -1.45 8.88
N THR A 180 6.47 -2.72 8.76
CA THR A 180 5.65 -3.88 9.17
C THR A 180 5.18 -3.72 10.61
N PRO A 181 3.91 -3.99 10.92
CA PRO A 181 3.42 -3.96 12.30
C PRO A 181 4.23 -4.87 13.23
N TYR A 182 4.67 -4.32 14.35
CA TYR A 182 5.43 -5.05 15.36
C TYR A 182 5.06 -4.59 16.78
N VAL A 183 5.43 -5.40 17.75
CA VAL A 183 5.45 -5.05 19.18
C VAL A 183 6.86 -5.14 19.72
N ILE A 184 7.09 -4.44 20.84
CA ILE A 184 8.34 -4.52 21.62
C ILE A 184 8.03 -5.21 22.93
N GLY A 185 8.80 -6.23 23.26
CA GLY A 185 8.69 -6.96 24.51
C GLY A 185 9.05 -6.11 25.73
N ASN A 186 8.38 -6.40 26.85
CA ASN A 186 8.65 -5.80 28.15
C ASN A 186 9.08 -6.82 29.22
N GLY A 187 9.22 -8.11 28.86
CA GLY A 187 9.66 -9.19 29.73
C GLY A 187 8.57 -9.74 30.66
N THR A 188 7.34 -9.20 30.62
CA THR A 188 6.27 -9.58 31.55
C THR A 188 4.94 -9.87 30.86
N SER A 189 4.63 -9.17 29.78
CA SER A 189 3.38 -9.34 29.04
C SER A 189 3.48 -10.42 28.00
N THR A 190 2.36 -11.12 27.78
CA THR A 190 2.20 -12.02 26.64
C THR A 190 2.17 -11.24 25.32
N LEU A 191 2.52 -11.91 24.23
CA LEU A 191 2.43 -11.32 22.89
C LEU A 191 1.00 -10.81 22.59
N GLN A 192 -0.04 -11.54 23.00
CA GLN A 192 -1.43 -11.12 22.85
C GLN A 192 -1.73 -9.80 23.59
N GLU A 193 -1.22 -9.64 24.81
CA GLU A 193 -1.38 -8.40 25.58
C GLU A 193 -0.65 -7.24 24.92
N LEU A 194 0.58 -7.45 24.46
CA LEU A 194 1.34 -6.43 23.73
C LEU A 194 0.62 -5.96 22.44
N ILE A 195 0.06 -6.89 21.67
CA ILE A 195 -0.72 -6.57 20.48
C ILE A 195 -1.98 -5.76 20.83
N ARG A 196 -2.69 -6.15 21.90
CA ARG A 196 -3.85 -5.39 22.38
C ARG A 196 -3.48 -3.98 22.80
N HIS A 197 -2.37 -3.79 23.53
CA HIS A 197 -1.87 -2.47 23.91
C HIS A 197 -1.51 -1.64 22.68
N LYS A 198 -0.81 -2.24 21.72
CA LYS A 198 -0.47 -1.58 20.43
C LYS A 198 -1.71 -1.13 19.67
N ASN A 199 -2.74 -1.98 19.60
CA ASN A 199 -3.99 -1.63 18.93
C ASN A 199 -4.73 -0.47 19.62
N ASN A 200 -4.75 -0.44 20.95
CA ASN A 200 -5.32 0.68 21.70
C ASN A 200 -4.58 1.99 21.44
N GLU A 201 -3.24 1.95 21.39
CA GLU A 201 -2.41 3.09 21.02
C GLU A 201 -2.71 3.58 19.60
N LEU A 202 -2.78 2.68 18.62
CA LEU A 202 -3.10 3.03 17.24
C LEU A 202 -4.47 3.71 17.12
N VAL A 203 -5.50 3.15 17.76
CA VAL A 203 -6.86 3.71 17.75
C VAL A 203 -6.90 5.07 18.45
N SER A 204 -6.23 5.25 19.60
CA SER A 204 -6.18 6.54 20.31
C SER A 204 -5.52 7.64 19.45
N ASN A 205 -4.58 7.26 18.59
CA ASN A 205 -3.91 8.14 17.63
C ASN A 205 -4.66 8.24 16.28
N LYS A 206 -5.93 7.81 16.21
CA LYS A 206 -6.75 7.81 14.98
C LYS A 206 -6.07 7.07 13.82
N ARG A 207 -5.39 5.97 14.11
CA ARG A 207 -4.73 5.07 13.16
C ARG A 207 -5.44 3.71 13.12
N TYR A 208 -5.22 2.96 12.05
CA TYR A 208 -5.82 1.64 11.88
C TYR A 208 -5.14 0.60 12.80
N PRO A 209 -5.93 -0.17 13.57
CA PRO A 209 -5.39 -1.27 14.37
C PRO A 209 -4.95 -2.43 13.47
N VAL A 210 -4.09 -3.30 14.01
CA VAL A 210 -3.77 -4.59 13.39
C VAL A 210 -4.99 -5.50 13.52
N LYS A 211 -5.68 -5.75 12.42
CA LYS A 211 -6.89 -6.57 12.33
C LYS A 211 -6.57 -8.03 11.99
N THR A 212 -5.58 -8.21 11.12
CA THR A 212 -5.17 -9.51 10.62
C THR A 212 -3.77 -9.82 11.12
N MET A 213 -3.66 -10.84 11.96
CA MET A 213 -2.38 -11.40 12.40
C MET A 213 -2.02 -12.60 11.52
N ASP A 214 -0.74 -12.77 11.27
CA ASP A 214 -0.22 -13.95 10.58
C ASP A 214 0.44 -14.89 11.60
N LEU A 215 -0.29 -15.94 11.98
CA LEU A 215 0.23 -16.92 12.93
C LEU A 215 1.48 -17.62 12.40
N SER A 216 1.63 -17.80 11.09
CA SER A 216 2.84 -18.36 10.50
C SER A 216 4.04 -17.44 10.65
N CYS A 217 3.81 -16.11 10.59
CA CYS A 217 4.83 -15.10 10.88
C CYS A 217 5.33 -15.21 12.33
N LEU A 218 4.42 -15.37 13.29
CA LEU A 218 4.78 -15.55 14.70
C LEU A 218 5.55 -16.85 14.91
N GLN A 219 5.08 -17.97 14.35
CA GLN A 219 5.72 -19.27 14.47
C GLN A 219 7.14 -19.29 13.89
N ARG A 220 7.38 -18.64 12.75
CA ARG A 220 8.75 -18.53 12.18
C ARG A 220 9.71 -17.77 13.09
N GLN A 221 9.20 -16.82 13.89
CA GLN A 221 9.96 -16.09 14.89
C GLN A 221 10.06 -16.85 16.24
N GLY A 222 9.46 -18.05 16.35
CA GLY A 222 9.47 -18.86 17.58
C GLY A 222 8.43 -18.46 18.62
N TYR A 223 7.41 -17.65 18.24
CA TYR A 223 6.40 -17.13 19.15
C TYR A 223 5.02 -17.73 18.94
N THR A 224 4.27 -17.77 20.05
CA THR A 224 2.82 -17.97 20.11
C THR A 224 2.17 -16.76 20.78
N LEU A 225 0.86 -16.61 20.71
CA LEU A 225 0.15 -15.51 21.38
C LEU A 225 0.32 -15.52 22.91
N SER A 226 0.57 -16.66 23.52
CA SER A 226 0.83 -16.83 24.96
C SER A 226 2.30 -16.64 25.35
N SER A 227 3.21 -16.51 24.42
CA SER A 227 4.62 -16.30 24.70
C SER A 227 4.87 -14.94 25.37
N ILE A 228 5.71 -14.92 26.41
CA ILE A 228 6.23 -13.68 26.99
C ILE A 228 7.41 -13.22 26.13
N VAL A 229 7.37 -11.98 25.65
CA VAL A 229 8.41 -11.41 24.78
C VAL A 229 9.48 -10.74 25.64
N SER A 230 10.75 -11.08 25.39
CA SER A 230 11.90 -10.55 26.15
C SER A 230 11.95 -9.02 26.09
N PRO A 231 12.52 -8.33 27.10
CA PRO A 231 12.63 -6.88 27.09
C PRO A 231 13.38 -6.37 25.86
N ASN A 232 12.83 -5.34 25.21
CA ASN A 232 13.37 -4.70 24.00
C ASN A 232 13.40 -5.60 22.75
N GLU A 233 12.89 -6.82 22.82
CA GLU A 233 12.80 -7.70 21.65
C GLU A 233 11.66 -7.26 20.73
N LYS A 234 11.95 -7.15 19.42
CA LYS A 234 10.99 -6.76 18.39
C LYS A 234 10.38 -8.00 17.75
N VAL A 235 9.05 -8.13 17.82
CA VAL A 235 8.30 -9.24 17.22
C VAL A 235 7.33 -8.69 16.18
N PHE A 236 7.47 -9.11 14.92
CA PHE A 236 6.56 -8.76 13.84
C PHE A 236 5.25 -9.55 13.95
N ILE A 237 4.12 -8.87 13.71
CA ILE A 237 2.78 -9.44 13.91
C ILE A 237 2.23 -10.06 12.61
N THR A 238 2.70 -9.60 11.47
CA THR A 238 2.27 -10.02 10.13
C THR A 238 3.42 -9.89 9.14
N ASN A 239 3.34 -10.61 8.01
CA ASN A 239 4.25 -10.40 6.87
C ASN A 239 3.70 -9.38 5.88
N THR A 240 2.40 -9.06 5.94
CA THR A 240 1.77 -8.14 5.01
C THR A 240 1.90 -6.71 5.51
N ILE A 241 2.48 -5.85 4.68
CA ILE A 241 2.69 -4.44 4.99
C ILE A 241 1.52 -3.65 4.40
N ASN A 242 0.56 -3.29 5.27
CA ASN A 242 -0.61 -2.53 4.87
C ASN A 242 -0.92 -1.44 5.92
N TYR A 243 -1.04 -0.19 5.49
CA TYR A 243 -1.38 0.92 6.38
C TYR A 243 -2.72 0.70 7.09
N HIS A 244 -3.74 0.18 6.38
CA HIS A 244 -5.04 -0.14 6.95
C HIS A 244 -5.05 -1.38 7.87
N ASN A 245 -3.89 -2.05 8.02
CA ASN A 245 -3.63 -3.14 8.95
C ASN A 245 -2.48 -2.80 9.92
N GLY A 246 -2.38 -1.56 10.35
CA GLY A 246 -1.49 -1.13 11.42
C GLY A 246 -0.03 -0.87 11.05
N ALA A 247 0.33 -0.87 9.76
CA ALA A 247 1.69 -0.48 9.35
C ALA A 247 2.02 0.96 9.79
N ASN A 248 3.26 1.18 10.21
CA ASN A 248 3.70 2.48 10.66
C ASN A 248 4.25 3.31 9.49
N PRO A 249 3.66 4.48 9.16
CA PRO A 249 4.19 5.35 8.12
C PRO A 249 5.33 6.20 8.68
N LYS A 250 6.49 6.09 8.06
CA LYS A 250 7.67 6.92 8.34
C LYS A 250 8.03 7.70 7.10
N ARG A 251 8.09 9.02 7.20
CA ARG A 251 8.46 9.86 6.06
C ARG A 251 9.94 9.79 5.75
N ILE A 252 10.26 9.63 4.48
CA ILE A 252 11.61 9.69 3.94
C ILE A 252 11.76 11.01 3.17
N PRO A 253 12.71 11.87 3.53
CA PRO A 253 12.92 13.12 2.79
C PRO A 253 13.27 12.84 1.34
N VAL A 254 12.52 13.41 0.39
CA VAL A 254 12.67 13.14 -1.06
C VAL A 254 14.11 13.40 -1.56
N HIS A 255 14.82 14.38 -0.95
CA HIS A 255 16.21 14.69 -1.35
C HIS A 255 17.19 13.58 -0.97
N THR A 256 16.86 12.68 0.00
CA THR A 256 17.72 11.56 0.39
C THR A 256 17.54 10.33 -0.49
N VAL A 257 16.44 10.27 -1.27
CA VAL A 257 16.20 9.19 -2.23
C VAL A 257 17.25 9.27 -3.34
N ASP A 258 17.85 8.13 -3.67
CA ASP A 258 18.83 8.06 -4.74
C ASP A 258 18.29 8.61 -6.08
N ARG A 259 19.15 9.24 -6.87
CA ARG A 259 18.78 9.87 -8.14
C ARG A 259 18.24 8.84 -9.14
N ASP A 260 18.91 7.71 -9.30
CA ASP A 260 18.53 6.70 -10.29
C ASP A 260 17.17 6.06 -9.91
N ASN A 261 16.88 5.96 -8.61
CA ASN A 261 15.57 5.55 -8.11
C ASN A 261 14.48 6.58 -8.47
N LYS A 262 14.73 7.87 -8.26
CA LYS A 262 13.79 8.94 -8.65
C LYS A 262 13.52 8.93 -10.15
N ASP A 263 14.57 8.84 -10.97
CA ASP A 263 14.47 8.79 -12.43
C ASP A 263 13.66 7.55 -12.89
N MET A 264 13.87 6.39 -12.24
CA MET A 264 13.10 5.17 -12.48
C MET A 264 11.62 5.35 -12.12
N PHE A 265 11.29 5.93 -10.97
CA PHE A 265 9.90 6.17 -10.56
C PHE A 265 9.17 7.10 -11.52
N LEU A 266 9.80 8.22 -11.90
CA LEU A 266 9.23 9.16 -12.87
C LEU A 266 9.07 8.52 -14.27
N LYS A 267 10.04 7.68 -14.69
CA LYS A 267 9.92 6.93 -15.93
C LYS A 267 8.74 5.97 -15.89
N ALA A 268 8.57 5.20 -14.81
CA ALA A 268 7.46 4.27 -14.64
C ALA A 268 6.09 5.00 -14.67
N HIS A 269 5.99 6.12 -13.97
CA HIS A 269 4.82 7.00 -13.95
C HIS A 269 4.41 7.46 -15.37
N ARG A 270 5.37 8.00 -16.14
CA ARG A 270 5.16 8.48 -17.50
C ARG A 270 4.79 7.39 -18.49
N LEU A 271 5.41 6.21 -18.38
CA LEU A 271 5.12 5.07 -19.26
C LEU A 271 3.66 4.62 -19.18
N LEU A 272 3.01 4.79 -18.03
CA LEU A 272 1.60 4.47 -17.86
C LEU A 272 0.68 5.67 -18.18
N GLY A 273 1.23 6.82 -18.57
CA GLY A 273 0.49 8.04 -18.88
C GLY A 273 -0.29 8.60 -17.70
N LEU A 274 0.24 8.49 -16.49
CA LEU A 274 -0.42 8.93 -15.27
C LEU A 274 -0.06 10.39 -14.96
N GLU A 275 -1.03 11.15 -14.42
CA GLU A 275 -0.82 12.48 -13.81
C GLU A 275 -0.68 12.34 -12.28
N CYS A 276 -1.36 11.34 -11.71
CA CYS A 276 -1.32 11.04 -10.28
C CYS A 276 -1.04 9.55 -10.06
N SER A 277 -0.02 9.22 -9.29
CA SER A 277 0.27 7.81 -8.96
C SER A 277 0.85 7.61 -7.57
N GLY A 278 0.59 6.43 -7.02
CA GLY A 278 1.27 5.90 -5.85
C GLY A 278 2.04 4.65 -6.23
N ILE A 279 3.37 4.73 -6.24
CA ILE A 279 4.23 3.59 -6.56
C ILE A 279 4.57 2.85 -5.28
N ASP A 280 4.32 1.54 -5.25
CA ASP A 280 4.80 0.65 -4.20
C ASP A 280 6.15 0.07 -4.63
N TYR A 281 7.18 0.35 -3.86
CA TYR A 281 8.55 -0.03 -4.14
C TYR A 281 9.15 -0.79 -2.96
N MET A 282 9.86 -1.86 -3.24
CA MET A 282 10.60 -2.61 -2.23
C MET A 282 12.09 -2.56 -2.49
N SER A 283 12.85 -2.23 -1.45
CA SER A 283 14.30 -2.11 -1.50
C SER A 283 14.89 -2.20 -0.09
N PRO A 284 16.03 -2.84 0.13
CA PRO A 284 16.75 -2.78 1.40
C PRO A 284 17.08 -1.34 1.83
N ASP A 285 17.39 -0.45 0.87
CA ASP A 285 17.73 0.94 1.15
C ASP A 285 17.42 1.82 -0.08
N ILE A 286 16.45 2.73 0.05
CA ILE A 286 16.05 3.64 -1.04
C ILE A 286 17.08 4.74 -1.32
N THR A 287 18.06 4.94 -0.45
CA THR A 287 19.17 5.89 -0.63
C THR A 287 20.28 5.35 -1.53
N LEU A 288 20.20 4.07 -1.92
CA LEU A 288 21.13 3.41 -2.84
C LEU A 288 20.42 3.11 -4.18
N PRO A 289 21.12 3.13 -5.31
CA PRO A 289 20.54 2.83 -6.62
C PRO A 289 19.90 1.43 -6.66
N TYR A 290 18.73 1.33 -7.27
CA TYR A 290 17.94 0.08 -7.34
C TYR A 290 18.73 -1.13 -7.88
N TYR A 291 19.63 -0.92 -8.84
CA TYR A 291 20.44 -1.99 -9.43
C TYR A 291 21.57 -2.49 -8.51
N LYS A 292 21.94 -1.73 -7.47
CA LYS A 292 22.92 -2.16 -6.45
C LYS A 292 22.31 -2.97 -5.33
N ASN A 293 21.06 -2.69 -5.00
CA ASN A 293 20.38 -3.28 -3.84
C ASN A 293 19.12 -4.10 -4.18
N LYS A 294 18.94 -4.43 -5.48
CA LYS A 294 17.80 -5.22 -5.96
C LYS A 294 16.45 -4.62 -5.63
N GLY A 295 16.32 -3.31 -5.77
CA GLY A 295 15.05 -2.62 -5.61
C GLY A 295 14.08 -2.90 -6.76
N HIS A 296 12.78 -3.13 -6.46
CA HIS A 296 11.76 -3.47 -7.44
C HIS A 296 10.48 -2.66 -7.22
N ILE A 297 9.85 -2.21 -8.30
CA ILE A 297 8.48 -1.69 -8.27
C ILE A 297 7.53 -2.88 -8.17
N ILE A 298 6.68 -2.87 -7.13
CA ILE A 298 5.73 -3.96 -6.83
C ILE A 298 4.37 -3.70 -7.43
N GLU A 299 3.93 -2.43 -7.41
CA GLU A 299 2.62 -2.01 -7.89
C GLU A 299 2.62 -0.50 -8.18
N ILE A 300 1.78 -0.08 -9.12
CA ILE A 300 1.50 1.33 -9.40
C ILE A 300 -0.01 1.55 -9.31
N ASN A 301 -0.40 2.44 -8.40
CA ASN A 301 -1.79 2.78 -8.13
C ASN A 301 -2.16 4.11 -8.81
N SER A 302 -3.19 4.12 -9.68
CA SER A 302 -3.69 5.33 -10.34
C SER A 302 -4.61 6.20 -9.45
N LYS A 303 -5.04 5.68 -8.31
CA LYS A 303 -5.83 6.38 -7.29
C LYS A 303 -5.20 6.14 -5.93
N PRO A 304 -4.03 6.77 -5.65
CA PRO A 304 -3.33 6.55 -4.41
C PRO A 304 -4.12 7.13 -3.23
N ASP A 305 -4.08 6.40 -2.10
CA ASP A 305 -4.59 6.89 -0.84
C ASP A 305 -3.65 7.99 -0.32
N THR A 306 -4.20 9.14 0.05
CA THR A 306 -3.46 10.27 0.60
C THR A 306 -3.35 10.23 2.11
N GLU A 307 -4.18 9.44 2.80
CA GLU A 307 -4.20 9.41 4.26
C GLU A 307 -2.84 9.05 4.87
N ILE A 308 -2.15 8.06 4.29
CA ILE A 308 -0.84 7.65 4.77
C ILE A 308 0.18 8.81 4.73
N HIS A 309 0.08 9.69 3.72
CA HIS A 309 0.94 10.86 3.55
C HIS A 309 0.59 11.98 4.55
N MET A 310 -0.69 12.15 4.88
CA MET A 310 -1.15 13.13 5.86
C MET A 310 -0.85 12.70 7.30
N LYS A 311 -0.93 11.39 7.59
CA LYS A 311 -0.75 10.83 8.94
C LYS A 311 0.71 10.58 9.29
N ALA A 312 1.61 10.51 8.31
CA ALA A 312 3.03 10.39 8.59
C ALA A 312 3.53 11.63 9.35
N GLU A 313 4.09 11.41 10.54
CA GLU A 313 4.65 12.46 11.42
C GLU A 313 3.65 13.57 11.82
N ASN A 314 2.33 13.33 11.74
CA ASN A 314 1.28 14.32 12.06
C ASN A 314 1.43 15.67 11.31
N ARG A 315 1.85 15.65 10.04
CA ARG A 315 2.07 16.84 9.21
C ARG A 315 1.16 16.89 7.97
N PRO A 316 -0.17 16.90 8.12
CA PRO A 316 -1.09 16.88 6.97
C PRO A 316 -0.86 18.04 6.00
N ASN A 317 -0.58 19.24 6.52
CA ASN A 317 -0.44 20.45 5.70
C ASN A 317 0.80 20.42 4.78
N VAL A 318 1.89 19.73 5.17
CA VAL A 318 3.12 19.69 4.37
C VAL A 318 2.89 18.99 3.04
N PHE A 319 2.16 17.89 3.04
CA PHE A 319 1.83 17.16 1.82
C PHE A 319 1.05 18.02 0.82
N PHE A 320 -0.02 18.67 1.28
CA PHE A 320 -0.84 19.51 0.42
C PHE A 320 -0.15 20.80 -0.02
N GLN A 321 0.68 21.42 0.84
CA GLN A 321 1.49 22.57 0.44
C GLN A 321 2.45 22.23 -0.70
N THR A 322 3.09 21.07 -0.64
CA THR A 322 3.95 20.59 -1.72
C THR A 322 3.14 20.32 -2.99
N LEU A 323 1.95 19.75 -2.87
CA LEU A 323 1.06 19.48 -4.00
C LEU A 323 0.67 20.78 -4.74
N ILE A 324 0.28 21.82 -4.01
CA ILE A 324 -0.11 23.11 -4.62
C ILE A 324 1.03 23.76 -5.40
N GLN A 325 2.28 23.57 -4.95
CA GLN A 325 3.44 24.12 -5.67
C GLN A 325 3.67 23.49 -7.05
N THR A 326 2.94 22.42 -7.39
CA THR A 326 3.02 21.77 -8.72
C THR A 326 2.02 22.31 -9.71
N PHE A 327 1.09 23.17 -9.29
CA PHE A 327 0.17 23.88 -10.16
C PHE A 327 0.79 25.18 -10.69
#